data_2a02f4f048392e8327ee4031935e3e37
#
_entry.id   2a02f4f048392e8327ee4031935e3e37
#
_cell.length_a   1.000
_cell.length_b   1.000
_cell.length_c   1.000
_cell.angle_alpha   90.00
_cell.angle_beta   90.00
_cell.angle_gamma   90.00
#
_symmetry.space_group_name_H-M   'P 1'
#
loop_
_entity.id
_entity.type
_entity.pdbx_description
1 polymer ?
#
loop_
_entity_poly.entity_id
_entity_poly.type
_entity_poly.pdbx_seq_one_letter_code
_entity_poly.pdbx_strand_id
1 'polypeptide(L)'
;MHRGANTLTPGDTCSNYATDNQEGHDKGYVKLAEWQATFSKPISERLANDAVGVSFSPLDIYGMMELCGFEILARGGSPWCDVFSRQEWLEFEYARDLLHYYRAGPGNKFGALMGWLWLNATQNLMSNHSSKDVYFSFVHDGDIIPAVATLGILNELSGLEELPTDRVSHERNWRTSDVVPMGGRLVFERITCEPEERAQENQHAVRLFVNDALVDLTSIPHAVLSTDIEGAISLESFQTFLSARGAELGDFRQICGLAGDAPDKIEFLHQ
;
A
#
# COMPACT_ATOMS: atom_id res chain seq x y z
N MET A 1 9.23 -26.80 0.58
CA MET A 1 9.07 -26.13 1.89
C MET A 1 8.15 -24.93 1.68
N HIS A 2 7.04 -24.87 2.39
CA HIS A 2 6.12 -23.74 2.30
C HIS A 2 6.79 -22.52 2.96
N ARG A 3 6.85 -21.37 2.28
CA ARG A 3 7.55 -20.17 2.80
C ARG A 3 6.82 -19.53 3.98
N GLY A 4 5.51 -19.77 4.14
CA GLY A 4 4.70 -19.14 5.19
C GLY A 4 4.87 -17.62 5.19
N ALA A 5 5.13 -17.03 6.36
CA ALA A 5 5.43 -15.62 6.52
C ALA A 5 6.87 -15.22 6.13
N ASN A 6 7.77 -16.17 5.86
CA ASN A 6 9.18 -15.88 5.53
C ASN A 6 9.35 -15.50 4.06
N THR A 7 8.75 -14.40 3.65
CA THR A 7 8.72 -13.88 2.27
C THR A 7 8.47 -12.37 2.28
N LEU A 8 8.90 -11.69 1.21
CA LEU A 8 8.51 -10.29 0.94
C LEU A 8 7.17 -10.17 0.21
N THR A 9 6.63 -11.30 -0.31
CA THR A 9 5.34 -11.35 -1.02
C THR A 9 4.33 -12.23 -0.27
N PRO A 10 3.87 -11.80 0.93
CA PRO A 10 3.01 -12.62 1.78
C PRO A 10 1.64 -12.94 1.16
N GLY A 11 1.19 -12.15 0.20
CA GLY A 11 -0.02 -12.43 -0.57
C GLY A 11 0.05 -13.75 -1.35
N ASP A 12 1.25 -14.14 -1.83
CA ASP A 12 1.45 -15.39 -2.58
C ASP A 12 1.40 -16.62 -1.68
N THR A 13 1.60 -16.46 -0.38
CA THR A 13 1.64 -17.56 0.58
C THR A 13 0.42 -17.65 1.48
N CYS A 14 -0.40 -16.60 1.54
CA CYS A 14 -1.62 -16.56 2.31
C CYS A 14 -2.76 -17.26 1.55
N SER A 15 -3.02 -18.54 1.86
CA SER A 15 -4.01 -19.35 1.13
C SER A 15 -5.42 -18.76 1.18
N ASN A 16 -5.85 -18.28 2.35
CA ASN A 16 -7.18 -17.69 2.49
C ASN A 16 -7.31 -16.37 1.72
N TYR A 17 -6.25 -15.56 1.64
CA TYR A 17 -6.26 -14.35 0.81
C TYR A 17 -6.41 -14.67 -0.66
N ALA A 18 -5.73 -15.71 -1.14
CA ALA A 18 -5.77 -16.13 -2.54
C ALA A 18 -7.09 -16.81 -2.94
N THR A 19 -7.80 -17.45 -1.99
CA THR A 19 -8.99 -18.27 -2.30
C THR A 19 -10.32 -17.66 -1.84
N ASP A 20 -10.31 -16.67 -0.98
CA ASP A 20 -11.51 -15.95 -0.55
C ASP A 20 -11.94 -14.94 -1.64
N ASN A 21 -12.86 -15.34 -2.51
CA ASN A 21 -13.32 -14.53 -3.64
C ASN A 21 -14.11 -13.27 -3.23
N GLN A 22 -14.52 -13.14 -1.95
CA GLN A 22 -15.29 -11.99 -1.46
C GLN A 22 -14.43 -10.98 -0.72
N GLU A 23 -13.52 -11.47 0.14
CA GLU A 23 -12.74 -10.63 1.05
C GLU A 23 -11.24 -10.71 0.81
N GLY A 24 -10.78 -11.60 -0.08
CA GLY A 24 -9.38 -11.80 -0.41
C GLY A 24 -8.90 -10.92 -1.57
N HIS A 25 -7.99 -11.48 -2.35
CA HIS A 25 -7.34 -10.83 -3.49
C HIS A 25 -8.35 -10.28 -4.51
N ASP A 26 -9.39 -11.01 -4.82
CA ASP A 26 -10.33 -10.68 -5.89
C ASP A 26 -11.32 -9.57 -5.52
N LYS A 27 -11.44 -9.21 -4.23
CA LYS A 27 -12.30 -8.09 -3.78
C LYS A 27 -11.99 -6.80 -4.55
N GLY A 28 -10.71 -6.50 -4.77
CA GLY A 28 -10.30 -5.31 -5.53
C GLY A 28 -10.80 -5.33 -6.97
N TYR A 29 -10.73 -6.47 -7.65
CA TYR A 29 -11.22 -6.61 -9.02
C TYR A 29 -12.74 -6.53 -9.13
N VAL A 30 -13.47 -7.04 -8.14
CA VAL A 30 -14.94 -6.89 -8.07
C VAL A 30 -15.31 -5.41 -7.95
N LYS A 31 -14.66 -4.66 -7.04
CA LYS A 31 -14.90 -3.23 -6.84
C LYS A 31 -14.50 -2.39 -8.06
N LEU A 32 -13.40 -2.75 -8.70
CA LEU A 32 -13.01 -2.16 -9.98
C LEU A 32 -14.07 -2.38 -11.05
N ALA A 33 -14.60 -3.61 -11.21
CA ALA A 33 -15.59 -3.92 -12.23
C ALA A 33 -16.93 -3.19 -11.99
N GLU A 34 -17.36 -3.04 -10.73
CA GLU A 34 -18.52 -2.22 -10.37
C GLU A 34 -18.36 -0.77 -10.85
N TRP A 35 -17.20 -0.16 -10.61
CA TRP A 35 -16.91 1.20 -11.04
C TRP A 35 -16.71 1.31 -12.55
N GLN A 36 -16.03 0.37 -13.18
CA GLN A 36 -15.87 0.32 -14.64
C GLN A 36 -17.22 0.36 -15.36
N ALA A 37 -18.20 -0.40 -14.89
CA ALA A 37 -19.54 -0.41 -15.46
C ALA A 37 -20.25 0.96 -15.34
N THR A 38 -19.86 1.78 -14.36
CA THR A 38 -20.43 3.11 -14.13
C THR A 38 -19.75 4.18 -14.99
N PHE A 39 -18.44 4.35 -14.84
CA PHE A 39 -17.74 5.47 -15.47
C PHE A 39 -17.50 5.29 -16.97
N SER A 40 -17.38 4.04 -17.45
CA SER A 40 -17.11 3.78 -18.87
C SER A 40 -18.31 4.03 -19.78
N LYS A 41 -19.53 4.00 -19.23
CA LYS A 41 -20.78 4.12 -20.02
C LYS A 41 -20.84 5.43 -20.82
N PRO A 42 -20.71 6.63 -20.20
CA PRO A 42 -20.74 7.88 -20.95
C PRO A 42 -19.56 8.00 -21.92
N ILE A 43 -18.41 7.42 -21.61
CA ILE A 43 -17.25 7.38 -22.50
C ILE A 43 -17.55 6.54 -23.75
N SER A 44 -18.11 5.33 -23.55
CA SER A 44 -18.50 4.44 -24.65
C SER A 44 -19.51 5.10 -25.57
N GLU A 45 -20.55 5.78 -25.01
CA GLU A 45 -21.54 6.53 -25.77
C GLU A 45 -20.93 7.66 -26.58
N ARG A 46 -19.98 8.42 -26.00
CA ARG A 46 -19.25 9.49 -26.68
C ARG A 46 -18.42 8.96 -27.84
N LEU A 47 -17.61 7.92 -27.61
CA LEU A 47 -16.71 7.36 -28.62
C LEU A 47 -17.48 6.65 -29.77
N ALA A 48 -18.64 6.06 -29.47
CA ALA A 48 -19.50 5.44 -30.49
C ALA A 48 -20.06 6.46 -31.50
N ASN A 49 -20.19 7.75 -31.12
CA ASN A 49 -20.60 8.80 -32.04
C ASN A 49 -19.51 9.11 -33.08
N ASP A 50 -18.24 8.95 -32.71
CA ASP A 50 -17.10 9.19 -33.61
C ASP A 50 -16.72 7.93 -34.40
N ALA A 51 -16.98 6.74 -33.84
CA ALA A 51 -16.68 5.44 -34.46
C ALA A 51 -17.97 4.68 -34.79
N VAL A 52 -18.67 5.11 -35.84
CA VAL A 52 -19.97 4.56 -36.25
C VAL A 52 -19.91 3.04 -36.46
N GLY A 53 -20.78 2.31 -35.75
CA GLY A 53 -20.86 0.85 -35.83
C GLY A 53 -19.91 0.10 -34.90
N VAL A 54 -19.15 0.80 -34.06
CA VAL A 54 -18.29 0.22 -33.04
C VAL A 54 -18.95 0.38 -31.67
N SER A 55 -18.93 -0.69 -30.87
CA SER A 55 -19.32 -0.64 -29.45
C SER A 55 -18.10 -0.95 -28.56
N PHE A 56 -17.96 -0.21 -27.47
CA PHE A 56 -16.86 -0.39 -26.53
C PHE A 56 -17.40 -0.94 -25.21
N SER A 57 -16.83 -2.06 -24.76
CA SER A 57 -17.09 -2.59 -23.42
C SER A 57 -16.36 -1.75 -22.34
N PRO A 58 -16.74 -1.88 -21.05
CA PRO A 58 -15.98 -1.26 -19.96
C PRO A 58 -14.49 -1.63 -19.96
N LEU A 59 -14.17 -2.87 -20.33
CA LEU A 59 -12.80 -3.35 -20.40
C LEU A 59 -12.03 -2.74 -21.58
N ASP A 60 -12.67 -2.50 -22.73
CA ASP A 60 -12.05 -1.83 -23.87
C ASP A 60 -11.67 -0.39 -23.50
N ILE A 61 -12.60 0.36 -22.86
CA ILE A 61 -12.33 1.72 -22.39
C ILE A 61 -11.16 1.73 -21.41
N TYR A 62 -11.19 0.86 -20.42
CA TYR A 62 -10.14 0.77 -19.42
C TYR A 62 -8.78 0.42 -20.05
N GLY A 63 -8.75 -0.57 -20.94
CA GLY A 63 -7.54 -0.97 -21.67
C GLY A 63 -6.95 0.15 -22.55
N MET A 64 -7.80 0.93 -23.24
CA MET A 64 -7.35 2.10 -24.01
C MET A 64 -6.71 3.16 -23.09
N MET A 65 -7.25 3.37 -21.89
CA MET A 65 -6.65 4.28 -20.90
C MET A 65 -5.31 3.76 -20.37
N GLU A 66 -5.19 2.46 -20.09
CA GLU A 66 -3.91 1.85 -19.69
C GLU A 66 -2.84 1.97 -20.79
N LEU A 67 -3.24 1.85 -22.08
CA LEU A 67 -2.32 2.00 -23.22
C LEU A 67 -1.63 3.35 -23.24
N CYS A 68 -2.27 4.44 -22.79
CA CYS A 68 -1.61 5.74 -22.63
C CYS A 68 -0.34 5.61 -21.79
N GLY A 69 -0.43 5.03 -20.60
CA GLY A 69 0.71 4.86 -19.69
C GLY A 69 1.78 3.91 -20.22
N PHE A 70 1.38 2.74 -20.74
CA PHE A 70 2.32 1.76 -21.30
C PHE A 70 3.10 2.29 -22.50
N GLU A 71 2.42 3.00 -23.41
CA GLU A 71 3.07 3.56 -24.59
C GLU A 71 4.00 4.74 -24.25
N ILE A 72 3.65 5.57 -23.27
CA ILE A 72 4.58 6.61 -22.77
C ILE A 72 5.88 5.97 -22.28
N LEU A 73 5.79 4.88 -21.51
CA LEU A 73 6.98 4.16 -21.03
C LEU A 73 7.80 3.54 -22.16
N ALA A 74 7.12 2.97 -23.17
CA ALA A 74 7.79 2.24 -24.25
C ALA A 74 8.40 3.16 -25.33
N ARG A 75 7.78 4.31 -25.60
CA ARG A 75 8.12 5.18 -26.74
C ARG A 75 8.06 6.69 -26.47
N GLY A 76 7.83 7.09 -25.23
CA GLY A 76 7.84 8.50 -24.82
C GLY A 76 6.57 9.30 -25.12
N GLY A 77 5.55 8.68 -25.72
CA GLY A 77 4.28 9.33 -26.02
C GLY A 77 3.22 8.35 -26.53
N SER A 78 1.94 8.73 -26.41
CA SER A 78 0.82 7.91 -26.87
C SER A 78 -0.34 8.77 -27.33
N PRO A 79 -0.95 8.48 -28.52
CA PRO A 79 -2.18 9.14 -28.94
C PRO A 79 -3.38 8.77 -28.06
N TRP A 80 -3.33 7.66 -27.32
CA TRP A 80 -4.39 7.26 -26.39
C TRP A 80 -4.57 8.27 -25.26
N CYS A 81 -3.54 9.02 -24.91
CA CYS A 81 -3.61 10.04 -23.87
C CYS A 81 -4.56 11.20 -24.24
N ASP A 82 -4.71 11.51 -25.52
CA ASP A 82 -5.53 12.60 -26.04
C ASP A 82 -6.99 12.19 -26.32
N VAL A 83 -7.31 10.89 -26.22
CA VAL A 83 -8.67 10.36 -26.48
C VAL A 83 -9.65 10.74 -25.36
N PHE A 84 -9.13 10.86 -24.13
CA PHE A 84 -9.93 11.03 -22.93
C PHE A 84 -9.81 12.44 -22.35
N SER A 85 -10.93 12.95 -21.83
CA SER A 85 -10.97 14.22 -21.13
C SER A 85 -10.30 14.14 -19.75
N ARG A 86 -9.97 15.31 -19.18
CA ARG A 86 -9.42 15.37 -17.82
C ARG A 86 -10.33 14.71 -16.77
N GLN A 87 -11.65 14.86 -16.91
CA GLN A 87 -12.60 14.24 -15.98
C GLN A 87 -12.56 12.73 -16.07
N GLU A 88 -12.52 12.18 -17.29
CA GLU A 88 -12.42 10.74 -17.52
C GLU A 88 -11.10 10.17 -16.95
N TRP A 89 -9.99 10.94 -17.02
CA TRP A 89 -8.74 10.56 -16.38
C TRP A 89 -8.83 10.53 -14.84
N LEU A 90 -9.56 11.45 -14.20
CA LEU A 90 -9.80 11.41 -12.75
C LEU A 90 -10.67 10.21 -12.35
N GLU A 91 -11.60 9.80 -13.20
CA GLU A 91 -12.41 8.61 -12.99
C GLU A 91 -11.59 7.32 -13.15
N PHE A 92 -10.63 7.31 -14.07
CA PHE A 92 -9.66 6.22 -14.21
C PHE A 92 -8.69 6.15 -13.02
N GLU A 93 -8.18 7.27 -12.52
CA GLU A 93 -7.39 7.30 -11.28
C GLU A 93 -8.18 6.66 -10.14
N TYR A 94 -9.45 7.03 -9.99
CA TYR A 94 -10.32 6.46 -8.97
C TYR A 94 -10.55 4.95 -9.16
N ALA A 95 -10.61 4.46 -10.39
CA ALA A 95 -10.66 3.03 -10.68
C ALA A 95 -9.42 2.28 -10.14
N ARG A 96 -8.24 2.88 -10.27
CA ARG A 96 -7.00 2.34 -9.70
C ARG A 96 -7.00 2.39 -8.18
N ASP A 97 -7.56 3.45 -7.59
CA ASP A 97 -7.70 3.56 -6.14
C ASP A 97 -8.58 2.46 -5.58
N LEU A 98 -9.76 2.23 -6.17
CA LEU A 98 -10.65 1.15 -5.77
C LEU A 98 -9.98 -0.22 -5.86
N LEU A 99 -9.30 -0.51 -6.98
CA LEU A 99 -8.58 -1.76 -7.15
C LEU A 99 -7.63 -2.03 -5.98
N HIS A 100 -6.72 -1.10 -5.72
CA HIS A 100 -5.65 -1.31 -4.76
C HIS A 100 -6.11 -1.17 -3.31
N TYR A 101 -7.06 -0.26 -3.03
CA TYR A 101 -7.68 -0.11 -1.72
C TYR A 101 -8.31 -1.41 -1.23
N TYR A 102 -9.08 -2.08 -2.10
CA TYR A 102 -9.79 -3.31 -1.76
C TYR A 102 -9.00 -4.58 -2.03
N ARG A 103 -7.96 -4.56 -2.86
CA ARG A 103 -7.11 -5.73 -3.11
C ARG A 103 -6.15 -6.00 -1.96
N ALA A 104 -5.40 -5.00 -1.49
CA ALA A 104 -4.32 -5.18 -0.51
C ALA A 104 -4.20 -4.00 0.47
N GLY A 105 -5.01 -2.96 0.29
CA GLY A 105 -5.00 -1.72 1.06
C GLY A 105 -5.91 -1.76 2.30
N PRO A 106 -6.26 -0.59 2.82
CA PRO A 106 -7.08 -0.48 4.05
C PRO A 106 -8.45 -1.15 3.97
N GLY A 107 -9.05 -1.25 2.77
CA GLY A 107 -10.34 -1.89 2.54
C GLY A 107 -10.30 -3.43 2.46
N ASN A 108 -9.10 -4.04 2.63
CA ASN A 108 -8.92 -5.48 2.61
C ASN A 108 -8.55 -6.00 4.00
N LYS A 109 -9.28 -7.01 4.50
CA LYS A 109 -9.04 -7.59 5.85
C LYS A 109 -7.65 -8.22 6.02
N PHE A 110 -7.01 -8.65 4.93
CA PHE A 110 -5.67 -9.24 4.96
C PHE A 110 -4.56 -8.19 4.77
N GLY A 111 -4.89 -7.00 4.27
CA GLY A 111 -3.90 -6.00 3.88
C GLY A 111 -2.93 -5.67 5.01
N ALA A 112 -3.45 -5.15 6.11
CA ALA A 112 -2.62 -4.78 7.26
C ALA A 112 -1.84 -5.96 7.86
N LEU A 113 -2.40 -7.17 7.87
CA LEU A 113 -1.73 -8.38 8.36
C LEU A 113 -0.49 -8.72 7.53
N MET A 114 -0.60 -8.62 6.20
CA MET A 114 0.51 -8.89 5.28
C MET A 114 1.63 -7.86 5.43
N GLY A 115 1.27 -6.58 5.55
CA GLY A 115 2.23 -5.50 5.71
C GLY A 115 2.95 -5.52 7.06
N TRP A 116 2.26 -5.98 8.11
CA TRP A 116 2.85 -6.08 9.44
C TRP A 116 4.09 -6.98 9.49
N LEU A 117 4.13 -8.05 8.70
CA LEU A 117 5.29 -8.95 8.65
C LEU A 117 6.58 -8.22 8.29
N TRP A 118 6.52 -7.37 7.26
CA TRP A 118 7.68 -6.59 6.82
C TRP A 118 8.04 -5.49 7.81
N LEU A 119 7.06 -4.76 8.34
CA LEU A 119 7.28 -3.72 9.34
C LEU A 119 7.88 -4.27 10.64
N ASN A 120 7.41 -5.45 11.07
CA ASN A 120 7.96 -6.14 12.23
C ASN A 120 9.43 -6.57 12.01
N ALA A 121 9.76 -7.06 10.81
CA ALA A 121 11.15 -7.38 10.48
C ALA A 121 12.02 -6.11 10.40
N THR A 122 11.48 -5.01 9.87
CA THR A 122 12.16 -3.71 9.78
C THR A 122 12.46 -3.13 11.16
N GLN A 123 11.51 -3.14 12.10
CA GLN A 123 11.76 -2.67 13.45
C GLN A 123 12.84 -3.51 14.17
N ASN A 124 12.87 -4.83 13.92
CA ASN A 124 13.90 -5.70 14.49
C ASN A 124 15.29 -5.36 13.95
N LEU A 125 15.41 -5.02 12.65
CA LEU A 125 16.66 -4.50 12.06
C LEU A 125 17.09 -3.21 12.73
N MET A 126 16.16 -2.29 12.94
CA MET A 126 16.44 -1.00 13.60
C MET A 126 16.86 -1.15 15.06
N SER A 127 16.39 -2.20 15.74
CA SER A 127 16.70 -2.46 17.14
C SER A 127 18.06 -3.11 17.33
N ASN A 128 18.54 -3.82 16.33
CA ASN A 128 19.80 -4.54 16.41
C ASN A 128 20.95 -3.65 15.92
N HIS A 129 22.09 -3.72 16.63
CA HIS A 129 23.35 -3.14 16.16
C HIS A 129 23.90 -4.03 15.05
N SER A 130 23.50 -3.75 13.82
CA SER A 130 24.06 -4.41 12.63
C SER A 130 25.28 -3.62 12.15
N SER A 131 26.21 -4.33 11.51
CA SER A 131 27.34 -3.70 10.79
C SER A 131 26.93 -3.07 9.45
N LYS A 132 25.65 -3.21 9.06
CA LYS A 132 25.10 -2.67 7.81
C LYS A 132 24.24 -1.45 8.13
N ASP A 133 24.43 -0.38 7.38
CA ASP A 133 23.71 0.89 7.56
C ASP A 133 22.53 1.03 6.62
N VAL A 134 22.46 0.22 5.55
CA VAL A 134 21.43 0.32 4.51
C VAL A 134 20.93 -1.06 4.10
N TYR A 135 19.61 -1.19 4.00
CA TYR A 135 18.90 -2.39 3.57
C TYR A 135 17.94 -2.05 2.44
N PHE A 136 17.97 -2.82 1.37
CA PHE A 136 17.05 -2.68 0.25
C PHE A 136 16.16 -3.90 0.11
N SER A 137 14.85 -3.68 -0.02
CA SER A 137 13.86 -4.70 -0.36
C SER A 137 13.18 -4.30 -1.67
N PHE A 138 13.25 -5.14 -2.70
CA PHE A 138 12.60 -4.92 -3.98
C PHE A 138 11.36 -5.79 -4.06
N VAL A 139 10.20 -5.17 -4.20
CA VAL A 139 8.88 -5.78 -4.13
C VAL A 139 7.93 -5.17 -5.15
N HIS A 140 6.68 -5.64 -5.20
CA HIS A 140 5.63 -5.09 -6.02
C HIS A 140 4.79 -4.05 -5.26
N ASP A 141 3.94 -3.35 -5.98
CA ASP A 141 2.91 -2.44 -5.42
C ASP A 141 2.04 -3.14 -4.37
N GLY A 142 1.63 -4.38 -4.67
CA GLY A 142 0.85 -5.23 -3.77
C GLY A 142 1.54 -5.63 -2.47
N ASP A 143 2.81 -5.31 -2.29
CA ASP A 143 3.57 -5.54 -1.05
C ASP A 143 3.86 -4.24 -0.29
N ILE A 144 4.03 -3.10 -1.00
CA ILE A 144 4.17 -1.78 -0.38
C ILE A 144 2.84 -1.33 0.23
N ILE A 145 1.74 -1.49 -0.50
CA ILE A 145 0.39 -1.09 -0.08
C ILE A 145 0.00 -1.67 1.29
N PRO A 146 0.18 -2.99 1.56
CA PRO A 146 -0.03 -3.58 2.87
C PRO A 146 0.73 -2.90 4.01
N ALA A 147 1.99 -2.52 3.79
CA ALA A 147 2.78 -1.83 4.81
C ALA A 147 2.17 -0.45 5.16
N VAL A 148 1.71 0.31 4.17
CA VAL A 148 0.99 1.57 4.37
C VAL A 148 -0.34 1.34 5.11
N ALA A 149 -1.10 0.30 4.74
CA ALA A 149 -2.34 -0.07 5.41
C ALA A 149 -2.13 -0.46 6.89
N THR A 150 -1.00 -1.13 7.21
CA THR A 150 -0.65 -1.47 8.59
C THR A 150 -0.40 -0.23 9.43
N LEU A 151 0.28 0.76 8.87
CA LEU A 151 0.60 2.02 9.57
C LEU A 151 -0.65 2.89 9.79
N GLY A 152 -1.70 2.72 8.98
CA GLY A 152 -2.94 3.49 9.10
C GLY A 152 -2.82 4.98 8.73
N ILE A 153 -1.71 5.37 8.08
CA ILE A 153 -1.38 6.79 7.78
C ILE A 153 -2.22 7.43 6.68
N LEU A 154 -2.89 6.63 5.86
CA LEU A 154 -3.77 7.08 4.78
C LEU A 154 -5.19 6.50 4.91
N ASN A 155 -5.61 6.20 6.14
CA ASN A 155 -6.97 5.78 6.38
C ASN A 155 -7.94 6.94 6.14
N GLU A 156 -9.15 6.62 5.69
CA GLU A 156 -10.17 7.62 5.45
C GLU A 156 -10.55 8.32 6.76
N LEU A 157 -10.24 9.62 6.85
CA LEU A 157 -10.56 10.46 8.02
C LEU A 157 -12.00 10.96 8.00
N SER A 158 -12.68 10.88 6.87
CA SER A 158 -13.99 11.51 6.62
C SER A 158 -15.19 10.74 7.17
N GLY A 159 -14.97 9.67 7.96
CA GLY A 159 -16.04 8.80 8.45
C GLY A 159 -16.67 7.91 7.37
N LEU A 160 -16.08 7.87 6.18
CA LEU A 160 -16.37 6.86 5.17
C LEU A 160 -15.55 5.62 5.54
N GLU A 161 -16.22 4.58 5.97
CA GLU A 161 -15.56 3.29 6.27
C GLU A 161 -15.02 2.61 5.00
N GLU A 162 -15.54 2.99 3.81
CA GLU A 162 -15.19 2.38 2.53
C GLU A 162 -15.27 3.38 1.38
N LEU A 163 -14.45 3.16 0.33
CA LEU A 163 -14.53 3.93 -0.92
C LEU A 163 -15.77 3.49 -1.73
N PRO A 164 -16.68 4.42 -2.12
CA PRO A 164 -17.87 4.07 -2.89
C PRO A 164 -17.55 3.63 -4.32
N THR A 165 -18.36 2.73 -4.89
CA THR A 165 -18.23 2.25 -6.28
C THR A 165 -19.24 2.85 -7.25
N ASP A 166 -20.05 3.80 -6.78
CA ASP A 166 -21.09 4.47 -7.55
C ASP A 166 -20.75 5.95 -7.90
N ARG A 167 -19.74 6.51 -7.27
CA ARG A 167 -19.28 7.88 -7.46
C ARG A 167 -17.82 8.04 -7.05
N VAL A 168 -17.16 9.08 -7.56
CA VAL A 168 -15.82 9.47 -7.10
C VAL A 168 -15.89 10.08 -5.71
N SER A 169 -15.09 9.58 -4.77
CA SER A 169 -14.82 10.25 -3.49
C SER A 169 -13.71 11.27 -3.68
N HIS A 170 -14.07 12.55 -3.83
CA HIS A 170 -13.09 13.62 -4.12
C HIS A 170 -12.19 13.93 -2.92
N GLU A 171 -12.69 13.73 -1.72
CA GLU A 171 -11.98 14.03 -0.46
C GLU A 171 -11.29 12.80 0.13
N ARG A 172 -11.14 11.73 -0.66
CA ARG A 172 -10.45 10.52 -0.19
C ARG A 172 -8.99 10.79 0.14
N ASN A 173 -8.51 10.20 1.22
CA ASN A 173 -7.09 10.21 1.57
C ASN A 173 -6.28 9.20 0.76
N TRP A 174 -6.91 8.07 0.38
CA TRP A 174 -6.27 7.05 -0.40
C TRP A 174 -6.17 7.45 -1.87
N ARG A 175 -4.94 7.61 -2.36
CA ARG A 175 -4.62 7.74 -3.78
C ARG A 175 -3.47 6.81 -4.11
N THR A 176 -3.74 5.82 -4.95
CA THR A 176 -2.73 4.83 -5.34
C THR A 176 -1.54 5.46 -6.03
N SER A 177 -1.77 6.52 -6.81
CA SER A 177 -0.72 7.31 -7.46
C SER A 177 0.23 8.01 -6.49
N ASP A 178 -0.21 8.33 -5.27
CA ASP A 178 0.63 8.92 -4.23
C ASP A 178 1.38 7.85 -3.43
N VAL A 179 0.83 6.64 -3.33
CA VAL A 179 1.42 5.54 -2.55
C VAL A 179 2.45 4.75 -3.36
N VAL A 180 2.06 4.30 -4.55
CA VAL A 180 2.86 3.40 -5.41
C VAL A 180 2.90 3.89 -6.87
N PRO A 181 3.43 5.09 -7.14
CA PRO A 181 3.78 5.48 -8.50
C PRO A 181 4.87 4.57 -9.06
N MET A 182 5.20 4.72 -10.35
CA MET A 182 6.39 4.07 -10.92
C MET A 182 7.64 4.44 -10.11
N GLY A 183 8.33 3.42 -9.57
CA GLY A 183 9.44 3.61 -8.66
C GLY A 183 9.02 4.02 -7.23
N GLY A 184 7.77 3.77 -6.87
CA GLY A 184 7.24 4.01 -5.52
C GLY A 184 8.09 3.33 -4.45
N ARG A 185 8.26 3.98 -3.30
CA ARG A 185 9.14 3.51 -2.23
C ARG A 185 8.69 3.94 -0.84
N LEU A 186 8.96 3.07 0.14
CA LEU A 186 8.94 3.41 1.56
C LEU A 186 10.37 3.46 2.06
N VAL A 187 10.75 4.52 2.76
CA VAL A 187 12.07 4.66 3.36
C VAL A 187 11.90 4.89 4.85
N PHE A 188 12.39 3.95 5.64
CA PHE A 188 12.51 4.12 7.09
C PHE A 188 13.93 4.52 7.42
N GLU A 189 14.07 5.59 8.18
CA GLU A 189 15.34 6.05 8.70
C GLU A 189 15.40 5.83 10.22
N ARG A 190 16.45 5.16 10.69
CA ARG A 190 16.83 5.18 12.08
C ARG A 190 17.82 6.31 12.31
N ILE A 191 17.48 7.20 13.22
CA ILE A 191 18.32 8.33 13.59
C ILE A 191 18.84 8.08 15.00
N THR A 192 20.15 8.28 15.21
CA THR A 192 20.76 8.18 16.53
C THR A 192 21.15 9.58 16.98
N CYS A 193 20.60 10.01 18.10
CA CYS A 193 20.95 11.28 18.74
C CYS A 193 21.95 11.01 19.85
N GLU A 194 23.13 11.61 19.75
CA GLU A 194 24.12 11.58 20.82
C GLU A 194 23.73 12.62 21.89
N PRO A 195 23.63 12.24 23.16
CA PRO A 195 23.29 13.17 24.22
C PRO A 195 24.44 14.16 24.46
N GLU A 196 24.11 15.41 24.81
CA GLU A 196 25.08 16.43 25.17
C GLU A 196 25.93 16.04 26.40
N GLU A 197 25.31 15.29 27.33
CA GLU A 197 25.99 14.77 28.51
C GLU A 197 26.39 13.29 28.31
N ARG A 198 27.70 13.01 28.43
CA ARG A 198 28.28 11.68 28.22
C ARG A 198 27.75 10.56 29.14
N ALA A 199 26.93 10.89 30.13
CA ALA A 199 26.34 9.93 31.06
C ALA A 199 24.95 9.42 30.65
N GLN A 200 24.37 9.92 29.55
CA GLN A 200 23.06 9.50 29.03
C GLN A 200 23.24 8.50 27.87
N GLU A 201 22.29 7.59 27.74
CA GLU A 201 22.24 6.65 26.61
C GLU A 201 21.80 7.35 25.33
N ASN A 202 22.33 6.87 24.20
CA ASN A 202 21.91 7.35 22.88
C ASN A 202 20.41 7.16 22.70
N GLN A 203 19.74 8.19 22.23
CA GLN A 203 18.34 8.10 21.86
C GLN A 203 18.20 7.74 20.39
N HIS A 204 17.26 6.87 20.09
CA HIS A 204 16.97 6.45 18.73
C HIS A 204 15.59 6.91 18.31
N ALA A 205 15.50 7.47 17.12
CA ALA A 205 14.25 7.91 16.49
C ALA A 205 14.03 7.19 15.16
N VAL A 206 12.79 7.14 14.74
CA VAL A 206 12.35 6.60 13.45
C VAL A 206 11.64 7.69 12.68
N ARG A 207 12.00 7.83 11.42
CA ARG A 207 11.35 8.70 10.44
C ARG A 207 10.97 7.89 9.21
N LEU A 208 9.83 8.23 8.60
CA LEU A 208 9.29 7.56 7.43
C LEU A 208 9.10 8.53 6.28
N PHE A 209 9.48 8.09 5.09
CA PHE A 209 9.09 8.73 3.84
C PHE A 209 8.26 7.76 2.98
N VAL A 210 7.19 8.28 2.41
CA VAL A 210 6.46 7.65 1.31
C VAL A 210 6.84 8.41 0.04
N ASN A 211 7.50 7.74 -0.86
CA ASN A 211 8.18 8.37 -1.99
C ASN A 211 9.19 9.40 -1.46
N ASP A 212 9.09 10.67 -1.77
CA ASP A 212 9.95 11.73 -1.23
C ASP A 212 9.25 12.59 -0.17
N ALA A 213 8.01 12.25 0.18
CA ALA A 213 7.23 12.99 1.17
C ALA A 213 7.47 12.45 2.59
N LEU A 214 7.84 13.34 3.50
CA LEU A 214 7.93 13.03 4.91
C LEU A 214 6.54 12.71 5.46
N VAL A 215 6.41 11.57 6.12
CA VAL A 215 5.18 11.15 6.80
C VAL A 215 5.22 11.58 8.26
N ASP A 216 4.18 12.25 8.71
CA ASP A 216 4.01 12.58 10.11
C ASP A 216 3.59 11.34 10.91
N LEU A 217 4.54 10.68 11.55
CA LEU A 217 4.31 9.52 12.40
C LEU A 217 3.67 9.89 13.77
N THR A 218 3.51 11.17 14.07
CA THR A 218 2.93 11.60 15.35
C THR A 218 1.46 11.23 15.49
N SER A 219 0.79 10.95 14.37
CA SER A 219 -0.60 10.52 14.30
C SER A 219 -0.82 9.05 14.66
N ILE A 220 0.22 8.21 14.70
CA ILE A 220 0.05 6.81 15.10
C ILE A 220 -0.21 6.70 16.61
N PRO A 221 -1.00 5.70 17.06
CA PRO A 221 -1.30 5.52 18.47
C PRO A 221 -0.05 5.37 19.35
N HIS A 222 -0.05 6.03 20.50
CA HIS A 222 1.06 6.02 21.47
C HIS A 222 2.37 6.65 20.98
N ALA A 223 2.33 7.46 19.92
CA ALA A 223 3.51 8.16 19.45
C ALA A 223 4.06 9.11 20.50
N VAL A 224 5.33 8.93 20.88
CA VAL A 224 6.12 9.90 21.63
C VAL A 224 7.04 10.59 20.65
N LEU A 225 6.87 11.91 20.52
CA LEU A 225 7.70 12.74 19.64
C LEU A 225 9.18 12.62 20.02
N SER A 226 10.02 12.48 19.01
CA SER A 226 11.41 12.83 19.15
C SER A 226 11.50 14.35 19.04
N THR A 227 11.81 15.03 20.13
CA THR A 227 11.61 16.47 20.32
C THR A 227 12.34 17.37 19.33
N ASP A 228 13.35 16.87 18.63
CA ASP A 228 14.28 17.67 17.83
C ASP A 228 14.31 17.30 16.34
N ILE A 229 13.49 16.32 15.90
CA ILE A 229 13.51 15.84 14.52
C ILE A 229 12.07 15.83 13.96
N GLU A 230 11.87 16.66 12.94
CA GLU A 230 10.56 16.81 12.29
C GLU A 230 10.03 15.44 11.78
N GLY A 231 8.78 15.12 12.10
CA GLY A 231 8.08 13.91 11.68
C GLY A 231 8.58 12.61 12.30
N ALA A 232 9.56 12.66 13.20
CA ALA A 232 10.12 11.48 13.83
C ALA A 232 9.47 11.18 15.18
N ILE A 233 9.38 9.89 15.50
CA ILE A 233 9.00 9.37 16.82
C ILE A 233 10.13 8.56 17.42
N SER A 234 10.10 8.33 18.74
CA SER A 234 11.08 7.45 19.36
C SER A 234 10.98 6.02 18.80
N LEU A 235 12.12 5.33 18.68
CA LEU A 235 12.13 3.93 18.25
C LEU A 235 11.28 3.04 19.18
N GLU A 236 11.27 3.33 20.48
CA GLU A 236 10.45 2.62 21.47
C GLU A 236 8.94 2.78 21.19
N SER A 237 8.51 4.00 20.82
CA SER A 237 7.11 4.24 20.43
C SER A 237 6.72 3.47 19.18
N PHE A 238 7.60 3.43 18.18
CA PHE A 238 7.38 2.66 16.96
C PHE A 238 7.26 1.16 17.25
N GLN A 239 8.13 0.62 18.11
CA GLN A 239 8.07 -0.77 18.56
C GLN A 239 6.78 -1.08 19.32
N THR A 240 6.37 -0.19 20.22
CA THR A 240 5.14 -0.33 20.99
C THR A 240 3.92 -0.35 20.07
N PHE A 241 3.86 0.58 19.11
CA PHE A 241 2.81 0.60 18.10
C PHE A 241 2.75 -0.71 17.31
N LEU A 242 3.87 -1.18 16.75
CA LEU A 242 3.89 -2.40 15.95
C LEU A 242 3.56 -3.65 16.77
N SER A 243 3.95 -3.69 18.04
CA SER A 243 3.59 -4.80 18.94
C SER A 243 2.09 -4.84 19.23
N ALA A 244 1.49 -3.69 19.52
CA ALA A 244 0.04 -3.58 19.71
C ALA A 244 -0.70 -3.93 18.42
N ARG A 245 -0.25 -3.41 17.27
CA ARG A 245 -0.84 -3.69 15.98
C ARG A 245 -0.79 -5.16 15.61
N GLY A 246 0.34 -5.84 15.88
CA GLY A 246 0.47 -7.29 15.68
C GLY A 246 -0.49 -8.10 16.54
N ALA A 247 -0.70 -7.69 17.79
CA ALA A 247 -1.67 -8.35 18.68
C ALA A 247 -3.12 -8.19 18.18
N GLU A 248 -3.48 -7.03 17.62
CA GLU A 248 -4.79 -6.78 17.00
C GLU A 248 -5.01 -7.60 15.74
N LEU A 249 -3.99 -7.69 14.87
CA LEU A 249 -4.06 -8.36 13.58
C LEU A 249 -4.08 -9.89 13.71
N GLY A 250 -3.53 -10.45 14.78
CA GLY A 250 -3.55 -11.87 15.07
C GLY A 250 -2.45 -12.68 14.37
N ASP A 251 -2.56 -14.01 14.44
CA ASP A 251 -1.55 -14.94 13.90
C ASP A 251 -1.72 -15.12 12.39
N PHE A 252 -0.67 -14.78 11.63
CA PHE A 252 -0.66 -14.88 10.17
C PHE A 252 -0.97 -16.31 9.67
N ARG A 253 -0.45 -17.34 10.35
CA ARG A 253 -0.67 -18.74 9.94
C ARG A 253 -2.13 -19.13 10.04
N GLN A 254 -2.77 -18.78 11.13
CA GLN A 254 -4.19 -19.08 11.37
C GLN A 254 -5.08 -18.33 10.38
N ILE A 255 -4.87 -17.03 10.21
CA ILE A 255 -5.70 -16.18 9.34
C ILE A 255 -5.50 -16.56 7.88
N CYS A 256 -4.28 -16.92 7.48
CA CYS A 256 -3.95 -17.34 6.13
C CYS A 256 -4.22 -18.82 5.82
N GLY A 257 -4.69 -19.61 6.79
CA GLY A 257 -4.98 -21.05 6.60
C GLY A 257 -3.73 -21.90 6.38
N LEU A 258 -2.62 -21.54 7.04
CA LEU A 258 -1.35 -22.26 6.93
C LEU A 258 -1.19 -23.31 8.04
N ALA A 259 -0.30 -24.30 7.81
CA ALA A 259 0.06 -25.28 8.81
C ALA A 259 0.75 -24.63 10.02
N GLY A 260 0.56 -25.19 11.22
CA GLY A 260 1.07 -24.62 12.46
C GLY A 260 2.60 -24.57 12.56
N ASP A 261 3.31 -25.36 11.74
CA ASP A 261 4.77 -25.38 11.62
C ASP A 261 5.31 -24.49 10.50
N ALA A 262 4.43 -23.78 9.75
CA ALA A 262 4.86 -22.81 8.76
C ALA A 262 5.61 -21.64 9.43
N PRO A 263 6.60 -21.02 8.76
CA PRO A 263 7.24 -19.81 9.27
C PRO A 263 6.24 -18.71 9.59
N ASP A 264 6.41 -18.03 10.72
CA ASP A 264 5.53 -16.96 11.23
C ASP A 264 6.11 -15.55 11.13
N LYS A 265 7.33 -15.41 10.63
CA LYS A 265 8.05 -14.14 10.49
C LYS A 265 9.03 -14.17 9.32
N ILE A 266 9.51 -12.98 8.95
CA ILE A 266 10.61 -12.81 7.99
C ILE A 266 11.93 -12.94 8.76
N GLU A 267 12.79 -13.86 8.33
CA GLU A 267 14.08 -14.14 9.00
C GLU A 267 15.30 -13.75 8.17
N PHE A 268 15.16 -13.54 6.86
CA PHE A 268 16.29 -13.34 5.96
C PHE A 268 16.76 -11.89 5.83
N LEU A 269 16.03 -10.91 6.34
CA LEU A 269 16.45 -9.49 6.27
C LEU A 269 17.70 -9.18 7.12
N HIS A 270 18.09 -10.10 7.99
CA HIS A 270 19.26 -9.95 8.87
C HIS A 270 20.56 -10.53 8.27
N GLN A 271 20.51 -11.05 7.04
CA GLN A 271 21.65 -11.73 6.42
C GLN A 271 22.63 -10.78 5.72
#